data_329f76c0d3a2a295618ae9515bf25aa8
#
_entry.id   329f76c0d3a2a295618ae9515bf25aa8
#
_cell.length_a   1.000
_cell.length_b   1.000
_cell.length_c   1.000
_cell.angle_alpha   90.00
_cell.angle_beta   90.00
_cell.angle_gamma   90.00
#
_symmetry.space_group_name_H-M   'P 1'
#
loop_
_entity.id
_entity.type
_entity.pdbx_description
1 polymer ?
#
loop_
_entity_poly.entity_id
_entity_poly.type
_entity_poly.pdbx_seq_one_letter_code
_entity_poly.pdbx_strand_id
1 'polypeptide(L)'
;MRSDIQEAMVFGRGMRLFAGAMAVACMVLVGPSAPSGALSGRSLPVTAARDVVPDRVMTWNICNPCEVSNVDRAAEIATYAPQVIGLQEACVRDVERIREYLERLHGLAYHVEYGMVLQDWGRCGGLPWSPGAFGQAVLSAAPMTERVSVEYPDGGSEDRGYMAVTTVVGGQRVRVFNTHLAQRRQEAVRADQVRVLAEEVARYDRAIVLGDFNAVPDAPELSPMWALAADPDSGCRPSSAGTCEPTTDWQSKFDYVFLRGMAPLEHRVRPTSYSDHHLVHADVDGGAGGQRSVDSVTAPAA
;
A
#
# COMPACT_ATOMS: atom_id res chain seq x y z
N MET A 1 31.03 54.21 5.85
CA MET A 1 30.08 55.23 6.32
C MET A 1 28.93 54.47 6.95
N ARG A 2 29.04 54.39 8.24
CA ARG A 2 28.09 54.71 9.32
C ARG A 2 26.86 53.81 9.26
N SER A 3 26.71 52.88 10.23
CA SER A 3 26.38 53.02 11.64
C SER A 3 24.84 53.20 11.78
N ASP A 4 24.09 52.68 12.64
CA ASP A 4 24.24 52.13 13.98
C ASP A 4 22.87 51.66 14.48
N ILE A 5 22.93 50.77 15.47
CA ILE A 5 22.31 50.81 16.80
C ILE A 5 20.85 50.30 16.85
N GLN A 6 20.58 49.07 17.35
CA GLN A 6 20.41 48.72 18.76
C GLN A 6 19.25 49.44 19.46
N GLU A 7 18.21 48.72 19.86
CA GLU A 7 17.69 48.80 21.21
C GLU A 7 16.83 47.59 21.61
N ALA A 8 17.24 47.03 22.73
CA ALA A 8 16.53 46.03 23.50
C ALA A 8 15.54 46.71 24.45
N MET A 9 14.36 46.17 24.65
CA MET A 9 13.58 46.49 25.86
C MET A 9 13.09 45.22 26.54
N VAL A 10 13.63 45.01 27.73
CA VAL A 10 13.24 44.08 28.78
C VAL A 10 12.21 44.77 29.67
N PHE A 11 11.08 44.15 29.91
CA PHE A 11 10.21 44.31 31.10
C PHE A 11 9.38 43.03 31.18
N GLY A 12 9.31 42.24 32.23
CA GLY A 12 9.45 42.47 33.65
C GLY A 12 8.13 42.16 34.32
N ARG A 13 8.06 40.95 34.95
CA ARG A 13 7.27 40.61 36.15
C ARG A 13 5.74 40.64 36.12
N GLY A 14 5.15 39.53 36.53
CA GLY A 14 3.77 39.45 37.00
C GLY A 14 3.28 38.01 37.23
N MET A 15 3.92 37.28 38.12
CA MET A 15 3.44 35.99 38.65
C MET A 15 2.34 36.30 39.69
N ARG A 16 1.10 35.93 39.42
CA ARG A 16 0.05 35.83 40.43
C ARG A 16 -0.54 34.43 40.43
N LEU A 17 -0.15 33.70 41.45
CA LEU A 17 -0.79 32.46 41.88
C LEU A 17 -2.19 32.80 42.40
N PHE A 18 -3.23 32.20 41.83
CA PHE A 18 -4.52 32.05 42.44
C PHE A 18 -4.74 30.59 42.77
N ALA A 19 -4.58 30.27 44.05
CA ALA A 19 -5.04 29.01 44.60
C ALA A 19 -6.54 29.15 44.87
N GLY A 20 -7.36 28.51 44.04
CA GLY A 20 -8.80 28.36 44.26
C GLY A 20 -9.09 26.94 44.70
N ALA A 21 -9.37 26.77 45.98
CA ALA A 21 -9.87 25.51 46.51
C ALA A 21 -11.32 25.33 46.07
N MET A 22 -11.58 24.34 45.20
CA MET A 22 -12.93 23.92 44.86
C MET A 22 -13.31 22.71 45.72
N ALA A 23 -14.21 22.98 46.69
CA ALA A 23 -14.84 21.92 47.48
C ALA A 23 -15.80 21.12 46.57
N VAL A 24 -15.52 19.84 46.39
CA VAL A 24 -16.44 18.93 45.70
C VAL A 24 -17.45 18.42 46.71
N ALA A 25 -18.70 18.89 46.59
CA ALA A 25 -19.83 18.32 47.29
C ALA A 25 -20.32 17.10 46.55
N CYS A 26 -20.08 15.89 47.07
CA CYS A 26 -20.69 14.66 46.60
C CYS A 26 -22.18 14.65 46.96
N MET A 27 -23.06 14.97 46.02
CA MET A 27 -24.47 14.59 46.10
C MET A 27 -24.63 13.18 45.51
N VAL A 28 -24.92 12.24 46.40
CA VAL A 28 -25.37 10.90 45.99
C VAL A 28 -26.85 10.99 45.62
N LEU A 29 -27.12 11.07 44.32
CA LEU A 29 -28.48 10.88 43.79
C LEU A 29 -28.69 9.37 43.54
N VAL A 30 -29.46 8.76 44.43
CA VAL A 30 -30.02 7.42 44.20
C VAL A 30 -31.19 7.58 43.25
N GLY A 31 -30.93 7.35 41.96
CA GLY A 31 -31.96 7.26 40.92
C GLY A 31 -32.46 5.81 40.75
N PRO A 32 -33.71 5.59 40.31
CA PRO A 32 -34.25 4.25 40.12
C PRO A 32 -33.51 3.50 39.02
N SER A 33 -33.13 2.25 39.34
CA SER A 33 -32.50 1.31 38.39
C SER A 33 -33.40 1.04 37.22
N ALA A 34 -33.08 1.57 36.05
CA ALA A 34 -33.66 1.10 34.79
C ALA A 34 -33.15 -0.31 34.46
N PRO A 35 -33.98 -1.22 33.89
CA PRO A 35 -33.52 -2.53 33.50
C PRO A 35 -32.47 -2.37 32.40
N SER A 36 -31.27 -2.94 32.62
CA SER A 36 -30.23 -3.06 31.62
C SER A 36 -30.74 -3.97 30.48
N GLY A 37 -31.30 -3.32 29.46
CA GLY A 37 -31.50 -4.00 28.18
C GLY A 37 -30.12 -4.37 27.64
N ALA A 38 -29.78 -5.66 27.67
CA ALA A 38 -28.61 -6.18 27.00
C ALA A 38 -28.73 -5.82 25.52
N LEU A 39 -27.96 -4.82 25.08
CA LEU A 39 -27.69 -4.63 23.67
C LEU A 39 -26.97 -5.92 23.21
N SER A 40 -27.76 -6.82 22.63
CA SER A 40 -27.25 -7.99 21.92
C SER A 40 -26.38 -7.45 20.78
N GLY A 41 -25.09 -7.26 21.07
CA GLY A 41 -24.10 -6.97 20.05
C GLY A 41 -24.16 -8.11 19.05
N ARG A 42 -24.69 -7.88 17.87
CA ARG A 42 -24.53 -8.78 16.74
C ARG A 42 -23.04 -8.92 16.51
N SER A 43 -22.44 -9.99 17.05
CA SER A 43 -21.12 -10.43 16.64
C SER A 43 -21.23 -10.75 15.15
N LEU A 44 -20.46 -10.01 14.34
CA LEU A 44 -20.28 -10.37 12.94
C LEU A 44 -19.80 -11.82 12.88
N PRO A 45 -20.33 -12.65 11.97
CA PRO A 45 -19.89 -14.01 11.85
C PRO A 45 -18.37 -14.01 11.59
N VAL A 46 -17.63 -14.70 12.43
CA VAL A 46 -16.21 -14.99 12.18
C VAL A 46 -16.20 -16.03 11.06
N THR A 47 -15.76 -15.61 9.88
CA THR A 47 -15.58 -16.51 8.74
C THR A 47 -14.47 -17.51 9.08
N ALA A 48 -14.64 -18.77 8.67
CA ALA A 48 -13.57 -19.76 8.78
C ALA A 48 -12.31 -19.25 8.04
N ALA A 49 -11.13 -19.53 8.60
CA ALA A 49 -9.87 -19.13 7.98
C ALA A 49 -9.83 -19.57 6.51
N ARG A 50 -9.45 -18.66 5.63
CA ARG A 50 -9.32 -18.89 4.20
C ARG A 50 -7.84 -18.78 3.82
N ASP A 51 -7.38 -19.67 2.98
CA ASP A 51 -6.03 -19.60 2.45
C ASP A 51 -5.96 -18.56 1.32
N VAL A 52 -4.84 -17.83 1.28
CA VAL A 52 -4.50 -16.99 0.14
C VAL A 52 -4.20 -17.88 -1.07
N VAL A 53 -4.30 -17.32 -2.29
CA VAL A 53 -3.80 -17.98 -3.48
C VAL A 53 -2.27 -17.94 -3.43
N PRO A 54 -1.61 -19.09 -3.28
CA PRO A 54 -0.15 -19.13 -3.26
C PRO A 54 0.41 -18.53 -4.55
N ASP A 55 1.59 -17.92 -4.46
CA ASP A 55 2.32 -17.34 -5.59
C ASP A 55 1.67 -16.12 -6.22
N ARG A 56 0.47 -15.71 -5.79
CA ARG A 56 -0.19 -14.51 -6.30
C ARG A 56 0.33 -13.26 -5.63
N VAL A 57 0.78 -12.32 -6.44
CA VAL A 57 1.18 -10.97 -6.01
C VAL A 57 0.28 -9.94 -6.68
N MET A 58 0.03 -8.83 -5.99
CA MET A 58 -0.89 -7.78 -6.43
C MET A 58 -0.31 -6.40 -6.15
N THR A 59 -0.56 -5.46 -7.05
CA THR A 59 -0.40 -4.02 -6.80
C THR A 59 -1.71 -3.29 -7.03
N TRP A 60 -1.96 -2.26 -6.21
CA TRP A 60 -3.12 -1.40 -6.36
C TRP A 60 -2.90 -0.02 -5.73
N ASN A 61 -2.97 1.02 -6.54
CA ASN A 61 -3.17 2.38 -6.05
C ASN A 61 -4.63 2.50 -5.60
N ILE A 62 -4.86 2.66 -4.29
CA ILE A 62 -6.20 2.65 -3.69
C ILE A 62 -6.89 4.01 -3.71
N CYS A 63 -6.27 5.00 -4.33
CA CYS A 63 -6.78 6.35 -4.46
C CYS A 63 -7.27 6.95 -3.14
N ASN A 64 -6.38 7.49 -2.33
CA ASN A 64 -6.78 8.42 -1.29
C ASN A 64 -6.50 9.86 -1.80
N PRO A 65 -7.55 10.68 -1.96
CA PRO A 65 -8.76 10.76 -1.14
C PRO A 65 -10.07 10.26 -1.81
N CYS A 66 -10.05 9.25 -2.68
CA CYS A 66 -11.31 8.72 -3.20
C CYS A 66 -12.26 8.30 -2.05
N GLU A 67 -13.54 8.70 -2.14
CA GLU A 67 -14.57 8.40 -1.14
C GLU A 67 -15.04 6.94 -1.23
N VAL A 68 -14.15 6.01 -0.89
CA VAL A 68 -14.42 4.58 -0.92
C VAL A 68 -14.25 3.98 0.46
N SER A 69 -15.15 3.08 0.84
CA SER A 69 -15.08 2.42 2.14
C SER A 69 -13.95 1.38 2.19
N ASN A 70 -13.30 1.25 3.34
CA ASN A 70 -12.28 0.23 3.54
C ASN A 70 -12.86 -1.20 3.57
N VAL A 71 -14.16 -1.34 3.78
CA VAL A 71 -14.87 -2.63 3.66
C VAL A 71 -14.88 -3.07 2.19
N ASP A 72 -15.20 -2.14 1.28
CA ASP A 72 -15.25 -2.44 -0.16
C ASP A 72 -13.86 -2.72 -0.71
N ARG A 73 -12.85 -1.93 -0.29
CA ARG A 73 -11.45 -2.21 -0.65
C ARG A 73 -10.99 -3.59 -0.18
N ALA A 74 -11.35 -3.98 1.05
CA ALA A 74 -11.03 -5.30 1.58
C ALA A 74 -11.77 -6.42 0.82
N ALA A 75 -13.03 -6.23 0.48
CA ALA A 75 -13.81 -7.19 -0.29
C ALA A 75 -13.24 -7.39 -1.70
N GLU A 76 -12.80 -6.30 -2.34
CA GLU A 76 -12.15 -6.35 -3.65
C GLU A 76 -10.84 -7.14 -3.59
N ILE A 77 -9.96 -6.85 -2.64
CA ILE A 77 -8.72 -7.62 -2.42
C ILE A 77 -9.02 -9.10 -2.14
N ALA A 78 -10.01 -9.36 -1.28
CA ALA A 78 -10.38 -10.72 -0.89
C ALA A 78 -10.90 -11.57 -2.06
N THR A 79 -11.45 -10.95 -3.11
CA THR A 79 -11.87 -11.65 -4.33
C THR A 79 -10.71 -12.40 -4.98
N TYR A 80 -9.52 -11.84 -4.92
CA TYR A 80 -8.31 -12.41 -5.54
C TYR A 80 -7.41 -13.12 -4.54
N ALA A 81 -7.56 -12.84 -3.25
CA ALA A 81 -6.84 -13.43 -2.12
C ALA A 81 -5.31 -13.56 -2.36
N PRO A 82 -4.60 -12.49 -2.75
CA PRO A 82 -3.19 -12.59 -3.10
C PRO A 82 -2.31 -12.90 -1.88
N GLN A 83 -1.16 -13.55 -2.12
CA GLN A 83 -0.18 -13.85 -1.06
C GLN A 83 0.56 -12.58 -0.61
N VAL A 84 0.83 -11.66 -1.54
CA VAL A 84 1.50 -10.37 -1.27
C VAL A 84 0.77 -9.25 -2.01
N ILE A 85 0.63 -8.10 -1.35
CA ILE A 85 -0.05 -6.92 -1.87
C ILE A 85 0.82 -5.69 -1.66
N GLY A 86 1.03 -4.90 -2.72
CA GLY A 86 1.53 -3.53 -2.64
C GLY A 86 0.38 -2.55 -2.80
N LEU A 87 0.18 -1.67 -1.82
CA LEU A 87 -0.79 -0.59 -1.87
C LEU A 87 -0.08 0.75 -1.99
N GLN A 88 -0.57 1.63 -2.86
CA GLN A 88 -0.12 3.01 -3.02
C GLN A 88 -1.26 3.97 -2.67
N GLU A 89 -0.93 5.23 -2.45
CA GLU A 89 -1.85 6.28 -1.98
C GLU A 89 -2.63 5.88 -0.72
N ALA A 90 -1.96 5.21 0.19
CA ALA A 90 -2.59 4.61 1.35
C ALA A 90 -2.38 5.45 2.61
N CYS A 91 -3.46 5.74 3.34
CA CYS A 91 -3.37 6.25 4.70
C CYS A 91 -3.16 5.10 5.68
N VAL A 92 -2.28 5.27 6.67
CA VAL A 92 -1.95 4.20 7.63
C VAL A 92 -3.19 3.60 8.30
N ARG A 93 -4.16 4.44 8.69
CA ARG A 93 -5.40 3.99 9.32
C ARG A 93 -6.30 3.18 8.39
N ASP A 94 -6.28 3.50 7.10
CA ASP A 94 -7.05 2.76 6.10
C ASP A 94 -6.43 1.39 5.87
N VAL A 95 -5.11 1.30 5.79
CA VAL A 95 -4.38 0.02 5.70
C VAL A 95 -4.68 -0.88 6.89
N GLU A 96 -4.67 -0.35 8.12
CA GLU A 96 -5.03 -1.09 9.33
C GLU A 96 -6.45 -1.62 9.28
N ARG A 97 -7.41 -0.80 8.82
CA ARG A 97 -8.82 -1.20 8.68
C ARG A 97 -9.03 -2.22 7.58
N ILE A 98 -8.37 -2.04 6.42
CA ILE A 98 -8.41 -3.03 5.33
C ILE A 98 -7.91 -4.37 5.85
N ARG A 99 -6.76 -4.42 6.54
CA ARG A 99 -6.24 -5.64 7.16
C ARG A 99 -7.24 -6.28 8.12
N GLU A 100 -7.85 -5.48 9.00
CA GLU A 100 -8.87 -5.95 9.95
C GLU A 100 -10.08 -6.58 9.25
N TYR A 101 -10.57 -5.94 8.18
CA TYR A 101 -11.71 -6.46 7.42
C TYR A 101 -11.34 -7.70 6.61
N LEU A 102 -10.14 -7.77 6.03
CA LEU A 102 -9.62 -8.97 5.38
C LEU A 102 -9.63 -10.16 6.34
N GLU A 103 -9.12 -9.97 7.57
CA GLU A 103 -9.10 -11.02 8.58
C GLU A 103 -10.52 -11.38 9.07
N ARG A 104 -11.30 -10.39 9.50
CA ARG A 104 -12.58 -10.63 10.18
C ARG A 104 -13.71 -11.03 9.26
N LEU A 105 -13.78 -10.48 8.05
CA LEU A 105 -14.90 -10.71 7.12
C LEU A 105 -14.58 -11.75 6.06
N HIS A 106 -13.30 -11.91 5.72
CA HIS A 106 -12.88 -12.78 4.63
C HIS A 106 -11.97 -13.92 5.06
N GLY A 107 -11.54 -13.97 6.33
CA GLY A 107 -10.67 -15.02 6.86
C GLY A 107 -9.23 -14.96 6.34
N LEU A 108 -8.81 -13.82 5.75
CA LEU A 108 -7.49 -13.62 5.17
C LEU A 108 -6.60 -12.85 6.14
N ALA A 109 -5.62 -13.50 6.74
CA ALA A 109 -4.70 -12.90 7.70
C ALA A 109 -3.43 -12.41 7.00
N TYR A 110 -3.07 -11.14 7.24
CA TYR A 110 -1.86 -10.53 6.68
C TYR A 110 -1.02 -9.85 7.76
N HIS A 111 0.28 -10.01 7.62
CA HIS A 111 1.27 -9.11 8.21
C HIS A 111 1.30 -7.82 7.39
N VAL A 112 1.51 -6.68 8.04
CA VAL A 112 1.53 -5.37 7.39
C VAL A 112 2.82 -4.64 7.71
N GLU A 113 3.44 -4.08 6.69
CA GLU A 113 4.48 -3.07 6.81
C GLU A 113 4.06 -1.81 6.06
N TYR A 114 4.29 -0.66 6.67
CA TYR A 114 3.85 0.64 6.16
C TYR A 114 5.04 1.58 5.98
N GLY A 115 5.12 2.23 4.81
CA GLY A 115 6.11 3.24 4.46
C GLY A 115 5.43 4.61 4.32
N MET A 116 5.60 5.49 5.31
CA MET A 116 5.15 6.87 5.23
C MET A 116 6.08 7.65 4.29
N VAL A 117 5.50 8.47 3.42
CA VAL A 117 6.22 9.44 2.60
C VAL A 117 5.94 10.87 3.07
N LEU A 118 4.72 11.17 3.49
CA LEU A 118 4.37 12.47 4.05
C LEU A 118 3.25 12.38 5.09
N GLN A 119 3.01 13.47 5.81
CA GLN A 119 1.85 13.65 6.65
C GLN A 119 0.85 14.57 5.95
N ASP A 120 -0.38 14.11 5.79
CA ASP A 120 -1.41 14.86 5.07
C ASP A 120 -2.75 14.82 5.83
N TRP A 121 -3.14 15.95 6.37
CA TRP A 121 -4.42 16.09 7.08
C TRP A 121 -5.60 16.00 6.11
N GLY A 122 -5.48 16.56 4.92
CA GLY A 122 -6.56 16.60 3.94
C GLY A 122 -6.94 15.21 3.43
N ARG A 123 -5.95 14.34 3.23
CA ARG A 123 -6.13 12.96 2.73
C ARG A 123 -6.37 11.96 3.85
N CYS A 124 -5.56 12.04 4.91
CA CYS A 124 -5.50 11.01 5.94
C CYS A 124 -6.12 11.43 7.28
N GLY A 125 -6.73 12.61 7.34
CA GLY A 125 -7.34 13.14 8.57
C GLY A 125 -6.32 13.34 9.70
N GLY A 126 -6.73 13.08 10.92
CA GLY A 126 -5.92 13.36 12.10
C GLY A 126 -6.27 14.72 12.70
N LEU A 127 -5.30 15.36 13.34
CA LEU A 127 -5.42 16.70 13.86
C LEU A 127 -4.50 17.65 13.07
N PRO A 128 -4.80 18.96 12.98
CA PRO A 128 -3.95 19.90 12.23
C PRO A 128 -2.47 19.89 12.67
N TRP A 129 -2.21 19.62 13.95
CA TRP A 129 -0.85 19.51 14.52
C TRP A 129 -0.32 18.08 14.59
N SER A 130 -1.10 17.10 14.16
CA SER A 130 -0.72 15.68 14.06
C SER A 130 -1.50 15.03 12.91
N PRO A 131 -1.16 15.38 11.67
CA PRO A 131 -1.81 14.85 10.47
C PRO A 131 -1.62 13.35 10.36
N GLY A 132 -2.56 12.69 9.65
CA GLY A 132 -2.43 11.27 9.35
C GLY A 132 -1.27 11.00 8.37
N ALA A 133 -0.65 9.84 8.51
CA ALA A 133 0.41 9.41 7.62
C ALA A 133 -0.17 8.94 6.27
N PHE A 134 0.39 9.46 5.18
CA PHE A 134 0.14 9.07 3.79
C PHE A 134 1.37 8.40 3.20
N GLY A 135 1.19 7.36 2.41
CA GLY A 135 2.29 6.62 1.83
C GLY A 135 1.85 5.33 1.15
N GLN A 136 2.52 4.26 1.49
CA GLN A 136 2.35 2.97 0.85
C GLN A 136 2.49 1.82 1.84
N ALA A 137 1.95 0.65 1.49
CA ALA A 137 2.00 -0.52 2.34
C ALA A 137 2.34 -1.79 1.57
N VAL A 138 2.98 -2.73 2.25
CA VAL A 138 3.06 -4.13 1.81
C VAL A 138 2.32 -4.98 2.82
N LEU A 139 1.37 -5.78 2.33
CA LEU A 139 0.70 -6.83 3.09
C LEU A 139 1.22 -8.18 2.59
N SER A 140 1.54 -9.09 3.51
CA SER A 140 2.01 -10.43 3.18
C SER A 140 1.36 -11.47 4.09
N ALA A 141 0.88 -12.56 3.51
CA ALA A 141 0.37 -13.70 4.27
C ALA A 141 1.49 -14.45 5.03
N ALA A 142 2.73 -14.33 4.58
CA ALA A 142 3.91 -14.83 5.29
C ALA A 142 4.60 -13.70 6.08
N PRO A 143 5.33 -14.03 7.17
CA PRO A 143 6.08 -13.03 7.92
C PRO A 143 7.06 -12.25 7.04
N MET A 144 7.24 -10.97 7.37
CA MET A 144 8.15 -10.05 6.69
C MET A 144 9.36 -9.75 7.56
N THR A 145 10.52 -9.62 6.93
CA THR A 145 11.79 -9.25 7.54
C THR A 145 12.52 -8.20 6.71
N GLU A 146 13.64 -7.67 7.23
CA GLU A 146 14.52 -6.74 6.52
C GLU A 146 13.76 -5.54 5.92
N ARG A 147 12.81 -5.00 6.69
CA ARG A 147 12.05 -3.83 6.29
C ARG A 147 12.95 -2.61 6.11
N VAL A 148 12.78 -1.93 4.98
CA VAL A 148 13.30 -0.59 4.74
C VAL A 148 12.20 0.30 4.17
N SER A 149 12.26 1.60 4.45
CA SER A 149 11.45 2.64 3.82
C SER A 149 12.42 3.78 3.47
N VAL A 150 12.45 4.13 2.20
CA VAL A 150 13.41 5.10 1.65
C VAL A 150 12.63 6.17 0.90
N GLU A 151 12.81 7.40 1.29
CA GLU A 151 12.35 8.56 0.55
C GLU A 151 13.31 8.83 -0.61
N TYR A 152 12.78 9.14 -1.79
CA TYR A 152 13.62 9.52 -2.93
C TYR A 152 14.25 10.91 -2.69
N PRO A 153 15.46 11.13 -3.20
CA PRO A 153 16.15 12.41 -3.02
C PRO A 153 15.36 13.61 -3.54
N ASP A 154 14.56 13.40 -4.59
CA ASP A 154 13.60 14.37 -5.12
C ASP A 154 12.23 13.67 -5.28
N GLY A 155 11.24 14.13 -4.55
CA GLY A 155 9.86 13.67 -4.64
C GLY A 155 9.10 14.32 -5.79
N GLY A 156 9.58 15.42 -6.33
CA GLY A 156 8.87 16.25 -7.29
C GLY A 156 7.88 17.18 -6.61
N SER A 157 6.63 17.18 -7.08
CA SER A 157 5.56 18.01 -6.49
C SER A 157 5.02 17.45 -5.17
N GLU A 158 5.37 16.23 -4.83
CA GLU A 158 4.95 15.52 -3.61
C GLU A 158 6.05 14.53 -3.22
N ASP A 159 6.30 14.37 -1.92
CA ASP A 159 7.27 13.41 -1.42
C ASP A 159 6.93 12.00 -1.91
N ARG A 160 7.93 11.31 -2.44
CA ARG A 160 7.85 9.97 -3.00
C ARG A 160 8.93 9.08 -2.41
N GLY A 161 8.69 7.77 -2.43
CA GLY A 161 9.62 6.81 -1.90
C GLY A 161 9.31 5.39 -2.34
N TYR A 162 10.14 4.47 -1.90
CA TYR A 162 9.84 3.05 -1.96
C TYR A 162 9.98 2.42 -0.58
N MET A 163 9.28 1.34 -0.38
CA MET A 163 9.54 0.42 0.71
C MET A 163 9.94 -0.94 0.19
N ALA A 164 10.70 -1.68 0.98
CA ALA A 164 11.04 -3.05 0.64
C ALA A 164 11.07 -3.94 1.88
N VAL A 165 10.62 -5.18 1.67
CA VAL A 165 10.59 -6.24 2.68
C VAL A 165 11.11 -7.53 2.08
N THR A 166 11.55 -8.45 2.92
CA THR A 166 11.82 -9.82 2.51
C THR A 166 10.73 -10.71 3.09
N THR A 167 10.08 -11.49 2.22
CA THR A 167 9.03 -12.44 2.59
C THR A 167 9.14 -13.73 1.78
N VAL A 168 8.17 -14.61 1.89
CA VAL A 168 8.08 -15.85 1.13
C VAL A 168 6.95 -15.76 0.12
N VAL A 169 7.26 -16.01 -1.15
CA VAL A 169 6.31 -16.14 -2.25
C VAL A 169 6.60 -17.45 -2.95
N GLY A 170 5.58 -18.31 -3.13
CA GLY A 170 5.79 -19.61 -3.73
C GLY A 170 6.79 -20.51 -3.04
N GLY A 171 6.90 -20.41 -1.72
CA GLY A 171 7.90 -21.15 -0.95
C GLY A 171 9.33 -20.61 -1.08
N GLN A 172 9.57 -19.55 -1.85
CA GLN A 172 10.87 -18.93 -2.06
C GLN A 172 11.00 -17.60 -1.30
N ARG A 173 12.19 -17.38 -0.74
CA ARG A 173 12.54 -16.07 -0.16
C ARG A 173 12.71 -15.04 -1.29
N VAL A 174 11.95 -13.96 -1.22
CA VAL A 174 11.89 -12.93 -2.26
C VAL A 174 11.98 -11.54 -1.63
N ARG A 175 12.72 -10.64 -2.28
CA ARG A 175 12.70 -9.23 -1.95
C ARG A 175 11.54 -8.55 -2.66
N VAL A 176 10.60 -7.99 -1.92
CA VAL A 176 9.43 -7.28 -2.46
C VAL A 176 9.63 -5.80 -2.24
N PHE A 177 9.54 -5.04 -3.32
CA PHE A 177 9.54 -3.58 -3.34
C PHE A 177 8.14 -3.09 -3.64
N ASN A 178 7.75 -1.99 -3.04
CA ASN A 178 6.55 -1.25 -3.37
C ASN A 178 6.89 0.23 -3.52
N THR A 179 6.46 0.86 -4.59
CA THR A 179 6.78 2.26 -4.90
C THR A 179 5.58 3.01 -5.47
N HIS A 180 5.63 4.34 -5.35
CA HIS A 180 4.78 5.26 -6.08
C HIS A 180 5.67 6.41 -6.56
N LEU A 181 5.84 6.54 -7.88
CA LEU A 181 6.76 7.52 -8.48
C LEU A 181 6.08 8.87 -8.72
N ALA A 182 6.89 9.88 -9.02
CA ALA A 182 6.43 11.23 -9.32
C ALA A 182 5.43 11.26 -10.48
N GLN A 183 4.43 12.12 -10.38
CA GLN A 183 3.32 12.23 -11.33
C GLN A 183 3.77 12.66 -12.73
N ARG A 184 2.87 12.56 -13.71
CA ARG A 184 3.05 13.05 -15.09
C ARG A 184 3.67 14.46 -15.13
N ARG A 185 4.46 14.76 -16.19
CA ARG A 185 5.20 16.01 -16.43
C ARG A 185 6.39 16.20 -15.46
N GLN A 186 6.83 15.12 -14.81
CA GLN A 186 8.02 15.11 -13.96
C GLN A 186 8.98 14.01 -14.40
N GLU A 187 9.16 13.83 -15.71
CA GLU A 187 9.93 12.74 -16.32
C GLU A 187 11.37 12.69 -15.80
N ALA A 188 12.02 13.84 -15.62
CA ALA A 188 13.38 13.92 -15.09
C ALA A 188 13.44 13.43 -13.63
N VAL A 189 12.46 13.81 -12.80
CA VAL A 189 12.37 13.35 -11.41
C VAL A 189 12.13 11.84 -11.37
N ARG A 190 11.19 11.33 -12.17
CA ARG A 190 10.95 9.88 -12.29
C ARG A 190 12.19 9.13 -12.75
N ALA A 191 12.96 9.67 -13.70
CA ALA A 191 14.19 9.04 -14.17
C ALA A 191 15.19 8.82 -13.03
N ASP A 192 15.38 9.81 -12.16
CA ASP A 192 16.21 9.69 -10.97
C ASP A 192 15.64 8.70 -9.95
N GLN A 193 14.33 8.71 -9.72
CA GLN A 193 13.64 7.77 -8.82
C GLN A 193 13.78 6.33 -9.33
N VAL A 194 13.54 6.10 -10.63
CA VAL A 194 13.70 4.78 -11.26
C VAL A 194 15.16 4.30 -11.16
N ARG A 195 16.13 5.17 -11.38
CA ARG A 195 17.54 4.82 -11.26
C ARG A 195 17.89 4.37 -9.83
N VAL A 196 17.44 5.11 -8.80
CA VAL A 196 17.65 4.74 -7.39
C VAL A 196 17.00 3.40 -7.07
N LEU A 197 15.76 3.20 -7.51
CA LEU A 197 15.05 1.94 -7.31
C LEU A 197 15.73 0.76 -8.02
N ALA A 198 16.12 0.95 -9.28
CA ALA A 198 16.76 -0.07 -10.09
C ALA A 198 18.13 -0.49 -9.52
N GLU A 199 18.93 0.46 -9.02
CA GLU A 199 20.20 0.18 -8.35
C GLU A 199 20.00 -0.70 -7.10
N GLU A 200 18.94 -0.47 -6.35
CA GLU A 200 18.63 -1.29 -5.17
C GLU A 200 18.09 -2.67 -5.55
N VAL A 201 17.17 -2.74 -6.53
CA VAL A 201 16.61 -4.01 -7.05
C VAL A 201 17.72 -4.90 -7.62
N ALA A 202 18.72 -4.32 -8.28
CA ALA A 202 19.83 -5.05 -8.89
C ALA A 202 20.66 -5.88 -7.88
N ARG A 203 20.59 -5.55 -6.58
CA ARG A 203 21.33 -6.26 -5.52
C ARG A 203 20.74 -7.64 -5.18
N TYR A 204 19.54 -7.94 -5.69
CA TYR A 204 18.82 -9.16 -5.34
C TYR A 204 18.61 -10.02 -6.58
N ASP A 205 18.93 -11.31 -6.50
CA ASP A 205 18.72 -12.25 -7.60
C ASP A 205 17.23 -12.53 -7.84
N ARG A 206 16.42 -12.43 -6.76
CA ARG A 206 14.96 -12.57 -6.83
C ARG A 206 14.29 -11.37 -6.19
N ALA A 207 13.58 -10.62 -7.01
CA ALA A 207 12.83 -9.47 -6.56
C ALA A 207 11.49 -9.34 -7.30
N ILE A 208 10.50 -8.81 -6.59
CA ILE A 208 9.22 -8.37 -7.10
C ILE A 208 9.12 -6.88 -6.83
N VAL A 209 8.83 -6.09 -7.86
CA VAL A 209 8.62 -4.66 -7.71
C VAL A 209 7.18 -4.35 -8.08
N LEU A 210 6.44 -3.88 -7.10
CA LEU A 210 5.03 -3.49 -7.18
C LEU A 210 4.94 -1.97 -7.18
N GLY A 211 4.01 -1.40 -7.93
CA GLY A 211 3.75 0.02 -7.76
C GLY A 211 3.11 0.73 -8.93
N ASP A 212 2.71 1.97 -8.64
CA ASP A 212 2.34 2.98 -9.62
C ASP A 212 3.59 3.75 -10.04
N PHE A 213 4.02 3.53 -11.27
CA PHE A 213 5.21 4.16 -11.84
C PHE A 213 4.90 5.51 -12.51
N ASN A 214 3.63 5.87 -12.63
CA ASN A 214 3.18 7.11 -13.29
C ASN A 214 3.80 7.32 -14.70
N ALA A 215 4.14 6.24 -15.37
CA ALA A 215 4.81 6.25 -16.67
C ALA A 215 4.31 5.09 -17.54
N VAL A 216 4.14 5.36 -18.82
CA VAL A 216 3.76 4.34 -19.83
C VAL A 216 4.94 3.41 -20.15
N PRO A 217 4.69 2.21 -20.71
CA PRO A 217 5.74 1.21 -20.91
C PRO A 217 6.92 1.65 -21.78
N ASP A 218 6.69 2.52 -22.74
CA ASP A 218 7.72 3.07 -23.65
C ASP A 218 8.37 4.37 -23.15
N ALA A 219 8.03 4.81 -21.94
CA ALA A 219 8.67 5.96 -21.33
C ALA A 219 10.16 5.69 -21.10
N PRO A 220 11.06 6.55 -21.61
CA PRO A 220 12.50 6.31 -21.53
C PRO A 220 13.03 6.13 -20.11
N GLU A 221 12.42 6.80 -19.14
CA GLU A 221 12.78 6.73 -17.73
C GLU A 221 12.60 5.33 -17.13
N LEU A 222 11.73 4.47 -17.69
CA LEU A 222 11.55 3.09 -17.22
C LEU A 222 12.61 2.12 -17.76
N SER A 223 13.47 2.53 -18.68
CA SER A 223 14.50 1.66 -19.28
C SER A 223 15.36 0.89 -18.26
N PRO A 224 15.81 1.47 -17.13
CA PRO A 224 16.58 0.72 -16.13
C PRO A 224 15.79 -0.44 -15.51
N MET A 225 14.48 -0.29 -15.29
CA MET A 225 13.63 -1.35 -14.75
C MET A 225 13.41 -2.45 -15.78
N TRP A 226 13.12 -2.09 -17.04
CA TRP A 226 12.97 -3.07 -18.13
C TRP A 226 14.24 -3.88 -18.41
N ALA A 227 15.42 -3.30 -18.14
CA ALA A 227 16.68 -4.02 -18.26
C ALA A 227 16.92 -5.05 -17.15
N LEU A 228 16.28 -4.88 -15.98
CA LEU A 228 16.47 -5.73 -14.79
C LEU A 228 15.39 -6.77 -14.61
N ALA A 229 14.17 -6.48 -15.01
CA ALA A 229 12.99 -7.25 -14.66
C ALA A 229 11.98 -7.23 -15.81
N ALA A 230 11.09 -8.21 -15.83
CA ALA A 230 10.03 -8.32 -16.84
C ALA A 230 8.66 -8.07 -16.20
N ASP A 231 7.78 -7.36 -16.91
CA ASP A 231 6.35 -7.33 -16.57
C ASP A 231 5.72 -8.69 -16.97
N PRO A 232 4.85 -9.28 -16.14
CA PRO A 232 4.19 -10.56 -16.41
C PRO A 232 3.20 -10.52 -17.57
N ASP A 233 2.72 -9.35 -18.00
CA ASP A 233 2.01 -9.20 -19.26
C ASP A 233 2.97 -9.51 -20.41
N SER A 234 2.83 -10.71 -20.99
CA SER A 234 3.74 -11.21 -22.03
C SER A 234 3.73 -10.37 -23.30
N GLY A 235 2.64 -9.66 -23.57
CA GLY A 235 2.48 -8.72 -24.68
C GLY A 235 3.09 -7.35 -24.41
N CYS A 236 3.35 -7.04 -23.16
CA CYS A 236 3.80 -5.72 -22.74
C CYS A 236 5.33 -5.60 -22.74
N ARG A 237 5.84 -4.75 -23.60
CA ARG A 237 7.26 -4.36 -23.69
C ARG A 237 7.34 -2.90 -24.14
N PRO A 238 8.44 -2.19 -23.92
CA PRO A 238 8.61 -0.83 -24.43
C PRO A 238 8.36 -0.72 -25.94
N SER A 239 8.77 -1.73 -26.72
CA SER A 239 8.57 -1.78 -28.18
C SER A 239 7.15 -2.13 -28.61
N SER A 240 6.30 -2.57 -27.70
CA SER A 240 4.90 -2.93 -27.93
C SER A 240 3.96 -2.28 -26.90
N ALA A 241 4.26 -1.08 -26.46
CA ALA A 241 3.52 -0.35 -25.42
C ALA A 241 2.01 -0.24 -25.70
N GLY A 242 1.63 -0.12 -26.97
CA GLY A 242 0.23 -0.06 -27.41
C GLY A 242 -0.56 -1.36 -27.24
N THR A 243 0.08 -2.48 -26.92
CA THR A 243 -0.58 -3.77 -26.64
C THR A 243 -0.63 -4.12 -25.15
N CYS A 244 -0.03 -3.29 -24.30
CA CYS A 244 -0.09 -3.47 -22.86
C CYS A 244 -1.51 -3.25 -22.34
N GLU A 245 -1.96 -4.09 -21.43
CA GLU A 245 -3.27 -3.95 -20.81
C GLU A 245 -3.32 -2.69 -19.92
N PRO A 246 -4.27 -1.77 -20.15
CA PRO A 246 -4.38 -0.54 -19.37
C PRO A 246 -4.68 -0.83 -17.89
N THR A 247 -4.08 -0.05 -16.99
CA THR A 247 -4.27 -0.19 -15.54
C THR A 247 -4.98 1.00 -14.91
N THR A 248 -5.51 1.92 -15.74
CA THR A 248 -6.20 3.13 -15.30
C THR A 248 -7.46 3.37 -16.11
N ASP A 249 -8.41 4.11 -15.54
CA ASP A 249 -9.68 4.49 -16.21
C ASP A 249 -9.45 5.29 -17.49
N TRP A 250 -8.34 6.05 -17.58
CA TRP A 250 -7.97 6.81 -18.79
C TRP A 250 -7.13 6.01 -19.79
N GLN A 251 -7.20 4.67 -19.71
CA GLN A 251 -6.64 3.75 -20.68
C GLN A 251 -5.11 3.83 -20.81
N SER A 252 -4.40 4.03 -19.71
CA SER A 252 -2.94 3.99 -19.67
C SER A 252 -2.46 2.87 -18.75
N LYS A 253 -1.29 2.29 -19.03
CA LYS A 253 -0.62 1.38 -18.11
C LYS A 253 0.37 2.18 -17.28
N PHE A 254 0.12 2.30 -15.98
CA PHE A 254 0.97 2.98 -14.99
C PHE A 254 1.38 2.07 -13.85
N ASP A 255 0.61 1.02 -13.60
CA ASP A 255 0.83 0.08 -12.53
C ASP A 255 1.52 -1.18 -13.05
N TYR A 256 2.57 -1.59 -12.34
CA TYR A 256 3.44 -2.67 -12.78
C TYR A 256 3.68 -3.69 -11.67
N VAL A 257 3.85 -4.93 -12.09
CA VAL A 257 4.44 -6.02 -11.33
C VAL A 257 5.72 -6.44 -12.04
N PHE A 258 6.87 -5.85 -11.71
CA PHE A 258 8.13 -6.27 -12.32
C PHE A 258 8.71 -7.48 -11.58
N LEU A 259 9.07 -8.51 -12.33
CA LEU A 259 9.62 -9.78 -11.83
C LEU A 259 11.09 -9.91 -12.24
N ARG A 260 11.98 -10.04 -11.25
CA ARG A 260 13.40 -10.34 -11.45
C ARG A 260 13.71 -11.73 -10.92
N GLY A 261 14.32 -12.58 -11.75
CA GLY A 261 14.70 -13.94 -11.39
C GLY A 261 13.53 -14.87 -11.05
N MET A 262 12.34 -14.53 -11.52
CA MET A 262 11.10 -15.30 -11.38
C MET A 262 10.34 -15.31 -12.70
N ALA A 263 9.67 -16.42 -13.01
CA ALA A 263 8.85 -16.53 -14.20
C ALA A 263 7.38 -16.21 -13.90
N PRO A 264 6.68 -15.46 -14.77
CA PRO A 264 5.25 -15.28 -14.68
C PRO A 264 4.50 -16.54 -15.10
N LEU A 265 3.42 -16.87 -14.39
CA LEU A 265 2.48 -17.94 -14.76
C LEU A 265 1.18 -17.38 -15.29
N GLU A 266 0.69 -16.32 -14.68
CA GLU A 266 -0.55 -15.64 -15.06
C GLU A 266 -0.42 -14.13 -14.77
N HIS A 267 -1.10 -13.32 -15.60
CA HIS A 267 -1.24 -11.88 -15.40
C HIS A 267 -2.69 -11.48 -15.64
N ARG A 268 -3.20 -10.56 -14.83
CA ARG A 268 -4.54 -9.99 -14.99
C ARG A 268 -4.56 -8.55 -14.53
N VAL A 269 -5.23 -7.71 -15.30
CA VAL A 269 -5.73 -6.41 -14.85
C VAL A 269 -7.21 -6.56 -14.52
N ARG A 270 -7.64 -5.98 -13.41
CA ARG A 270 -9.02 -6.06 -12.93
C ARG A 270 -9.58 -4.67 -12.71
N PRO A 271 -10.40 -4.18 -13.64
CA PRO A 271 -11.11 -2.93 -13.44
C PRO A 271 -11.95 -2.97 -12.17
N THR A 272 -11.96 -1.85 -11.46
CA THR A 272 -12.73 -1.67 -10.22
C THR A 272 -13.38 -0.30 -10.21
N SER A 273 -14.50 -0.17 -9.52
CA SER A 273 -15.13 1.14 -9.27
C SER A 273 -14.64 1.82 -7.98
N TYR A 274 -13.65 1.23 -7.31
CA TYR A 274 -13.16 1.67 -6.01
C TYR A 274 -11.85 2.46 -6.08
N SER A 275 -11.34 2.69 -7.27
CA SER A 275 -10.19 3.53 -7.57
C SER A 275 -10.22 3.90 -9.05
N ASP A 276 -9.56 4.96 -9.44
CA ASP A 276 -9.25 5.29 -10.82
C ASP A 276 -8.07 4.49 -11.38
N HIS A 277 -7.44 3.68 -10.53
CA HIS A 277 -6.49 2.64 -10.89
C HIS A 277 -7.09 1.24 -10.73
N HIS A 278 -6.79 0.34 -11.66
CA HIS A 278 -7.21 -1.05 -11.63
C HIS A 278 -6.26 -1.90 -10.80
N LEU A 279 -6.78 -3.01 -10.23
CA LEU A 279 -5.92 -3.99 -9.57
C LEU A 279 -5.12 -4.75 -10.62
N VAL A 280 -3.83 -4.89 -10.39
CA VAL A 280 -2.94 -5.72 -11.22
C VAL A 280 -2.44 -6.86 -10.37
N HIS A 281 -2.67 -8.10 -10.80
CA HIS A 281 -2.09 -9.25 -10.13
C HIS A 281 -1.39 -10.20 -11.11
N ALA A 282 -0.40 -10.89 -10.59
CA ALA A 282 0.31 -11.93 -11.29
C ALA A 282 0.49 -13.15 -10.39
N ASP A 283 0.38 -14.33 -10.97
CA ASP A 283 0.85 -15.57 -10.36
C ASP A 283 2.26 -15.82 -10.86
N VAL A 284 3.17 -16.16 -9.94
CA VAL A 284 4.60 -16.32 -10.24
C VAL A 284 5.06 -17.74 -9.92
N ASP A 285 6.02 -18.26 -10.73
CA ASP A 285 6.63 -19.54 -10.42
C ASP A 285 7.56 -19.41 -9.21
N GLY A 286 7.18 -20.03 -8.09
CA GLY A 286 7.99 -20.12 -6.88
C GLY A 286 9.24 -20.99 -7.03
N GLY A 287 9.40 -21.71 -8.13
CA GLY A 287 10.57 -22.57 -8.40
C GLY A 287 10.69 -23.79 -7.47
N ALA A 288 9.73 -24.01 -6.59
CA ALA A 288 9.59 -25.27 -5.90
C ALA A 288 8.77 -26.20 -6.82
N GLY A 289 9.38 -27.25 -7.34
CA GLY A 289 8.73 -28.25 -8.18
C GLY A 289 7.54 -28.95 -7.51
N GLY A 290 6.47 -28.18 -7.30
CA GLY A 290 5.17 -28.65 -6.88
C GLY A 290 4.36 -28.93 -8.13
N GLN A 291 4.31 -30.20 -8.56
CA GLN A 291 3.31 -30.71 -9.47
C GLN A 291 1.95 -30.23 -8.97
N ARG A 292 1.37 -29.22 -9.64
CA ARG A 292 -0.07 -29.01 -9.57
C ARG A 292 -0.69 -30.26 -10.18
N SER A 293 -1.25 -31.16 -9.37
CA SER A 293 -2.12 -32.23 -9.86
C SER A 293 -3.29 -31.55 -10.56
N VAL A 294 -3.26 -31.61 -11.87
CA VAL A 294 -4.46 -31.32 -12.68
C VAL A 294 -5.38 -32.49 -12.44
N ASP A 295 -6.21 -32.39 -11.41
CA ASP A 295 -7.33 -33.30 -11.24
C ASP A 295 -8.24 -33.07 -12.45
N SER A 296 -8.05 -33.91 -13.46
CA SER A 296 -8.94 -34.05 -14.58
C SER A 296 -10.29 -34.47 -14.04
N VAL A 297 -11.21 -33.51 -13.95
CA VAL A 297 -12.61 -33.80 -13.78
C VAL A 297 -13.08 -34.54 -15.03
N THR A 298 -12.99 -35.86 -15.01
CA THR A 298 -13.69 -36.73 -15.94
C THR A 298 -15.19 -36.59 -15.65
N ALA A 299 -15.90 -35.91 -16.55
CA ALA A 299 -17.35 -35.91 -16.56
C ALA A 299 -17.83 -37.36 -16.79
N PRO A 300 -18.86 -37.86 -16.06
CA PRO A 300 -19.45 -39.14 -16.36
C PRO A 300 -20.19 -39.03 -17.70
N ALA A 301 -19.88 -39.95 -18.60
CA ALA A 301 -20.64 -40.20 -19.82
C ALA A 301 -22.05 -40.75 -19.42
N ALA A 302 -23.10 -40.13 -19.98
CA ALA A 302 -24.48 -40.60 -19.94
C ALA A 302 -24.72 -41.76 -20.89
#